data_78957a2eaa9baa9458b8b97058208a9d
#
_entry.id   78957a2eaa9baa9458b8b97058208a9d
#
_cell.length_a   1.000
_cell.length_b   1.000
_cell.length_c   1.000
_cell.angle_alpha   90.00
_cell.angle_beta   90.00
_cell.angle_gamma   90.00
#
_symmetry.space_group_name_H-M   'P 1'
#
loop_
_entity.id
_entity.type
_entity.pdbx_description
1 polymer ?
#
loop_
_entity_poly.entity_id
_entity_poly.type
_entity_poly.pdbx_seq_one_letter_code
_entity_poly.pdbx_strand_id
1 'polypeptide(L)'
;MSMYKIEFTQVAIKTTSKYKKSNPIQYKKLVKLLNELMEHPRTGTGHPEPLKSGDLITYSRRISNNDRLIYDIYDEKVTVLVLTVE
;
A
#
# COMPACT_ATOMS: atom_id res chain seq x y z
N MET A 1 -12.08 16.67 -6.05
CA MET A 1 -11.19 15.53 -6.25
C MET A 1 -11.54 14.40 -5.33
N SER A 2 -11.59 13.22 -5.87
CA SER A 2 -11.90 12.03 -5.07
C SER A 2 -10.64 11.55 -4.35
N MET A 3 -10.79 11.18 -3.09
CA MET A 3 -9.71 10.52 -2.36
C MET A 3 -10.10 9.07 -2.17
N TYR A 4 -9.13 8.18 -2.39
CA TYR A 4 -9.38 6.75 -2.23
C TYR A 4 -9.43 6.38 -0.75
N LYS A 5 -10.41 5.56 -0.42
CA LYS A 5 -10.52 4.97 0.90
C LYS A 5 -9.49 3.85 1.01
N ILE A 6 -8.80 3.75 2.13
CA ILE A 6 -7.81 2.71 2.34
C ILE A 6 -8.38 1.64 3.25
N GLU A 7 -8.42 0.40 2.77
CA GLU A 7 -8.85 -0.75 3.54
C GLU A 7 -7.70 -1.74 3.66
N PHE A 8 -7.75 -2.62 4.66
CA PHE A 8 -6.67 -3.55 4.96
C PHE A 8 -7.21 -4.96 5.14
N THR A 9 -6.48 -5.94 4.63
CA THR A 9 -6.73 -7.34 4.98
C THR A 9 -6.23 -7.59 6.40
N GLN A 10 -6.64 -8.71 6.99
CA GLN A 10 -6.15 -9.11 8.32
C GLN A 10 -4.62 -9.27 8.33
N VAL A 11 -4.06 -9.83 7.28
CA VAL A 11 -2.61 -9.99 7.14
C VAL A 11 -1.93 -8.63 7.18
N ALA A 12 -2.45 -7.66 6.42
CA ALA A 12 -1.87 -6.33 6.37
C ALA A 12 -1.97 -5.62 7.72
N ILE A 13 -3.09 -5.77 8.42
CA ILE A 13 -3.27 -5.18 9.75
C ILE A 13 -2.22 -5.71 10.72
N LYS A 14 -1.99 -7.03 10.73
CA LYS A 14 -1.02 -7.65 11.63
C LYS A 14 0.40 -7.13 11.37
N THR A 15 0.80 -7.06 10.11
CA THR A 15 2.15 -6.61 9.77
C THR A 15 2.34 -5.13 10.08
N THR A 16 1.34 -4.31 9.79
CA THR A 16 1.39 -2.88 10.10
C THR A 16 1.53 -2.65 11.60
N SER A 17 0.77 -3.39 12.40
CA SER A 17 0.85 -3.30 13.86
C SER A 17 2.23 -3.71 14.37
N LYS A 18 2.82 -4.73 13.78
CA LYS A 18 4.15 -5.19 14.13
C LYS A 18 5.20 -4.12 13.84
N TYR A 19 5.11 -3.47 12.68
CA TYR A 19 6.01 -2.37 12.33
C TYR A 19 5.91 -1.24 13.34
N LYS A 20 4.70 -0.88 13.72
CA LYS A 20 4.48 0.21 14.67
C LYS A 20 5.21 -0.04 16.00
N LYS A 21 5.24 -1.30 16.44
CA LYS A 21 5.88 -1.67 17.71
C LYS A 21 7.38 -1.86 17.61
N SER A 22 7.86 -2.51 16.55
CA SER A 22 9.25 -2.97 16.48
C SER A 22 10.12 -2.28 15.45
N ASN A 23 9.52 -1.49 14.53
CA ASN A 23 10.30 -0.83 13.49
C ASN A 23 9.69 0.54 13.15
N PRO A 24 9.87 1.54 14.04
CA PRO A 24 9.26 2.86 13.86
C PRO A 24 9.65 3.55 12.55
N ILE A 25 10.87 3.35 12.08
CA ILE A 25 11.35 3.98 10.84
C ILE A 25 10.58 3.44 9.64
N GLN A 26 10.43 2.12 9.56
CA GLN A 26 9.65 1.48 8.50
C GLN A 26 8.17 1.87 8.60
N TYR A 27 7.67 1.97 9.82
CA TYR A 27 6.28 2.37 10.05
C TYR A 27 6.03 3.77 9.49
N LYS A 28 6.93 4.72 9.72
CA LYS A 28 6.79 6.07 9.17
C LYS A 28 6.77 6.08 7.65
N LYS A 29 7.65 5.27 7.04
CA LYS A 29 7.68 5.15 5.58
C LYS A 29 6.36 4.57 5.06
N LEU A 30 5.86 3.54 5.73
CA LEU A 30 4.59 2.92 5.36
C LEU A 30 3.44 3.91 5.45
N VAL A 31 3.35 4.67 6.53
CA VAL A 31 2.29 5.67 6.70
C VAL A 31 2.34 6.72 5.60
N LYS A 32 3.54 7.16 5.24
CA LYS A 32 3.70 8.13 4.15
C LYS A 32 3.16 7.57 2.84
N LEU A 33 3.49 6.31 2.53
CA LEU A 33 2.99 5.67 1.32
C LEU A 33 1.47 5.50 1.35
N LEU A 34 0.91 5.12 2.49
CA LEU A 34 -0.54 4.99 2.63
C LEU A 34 -1.25 6.31 2.39
N ASN A 35 -0.68 7.40 2.90
CA ASN A 35 -1.23 8.73 2.65
C ASN A 35 -1.19 9.09 1.17
N GLU A 36 -0.11 8.73 0.47
CA GLU A 36 -0.03 8.95 -0.97
C GLU A 36 -1.06 8.14 -1.75
N LEU A 37 -1.34 6.93 -1.31
CA LEU A 37 -2.32 6.07 -1.98
C LEU A 37 -3.71 6.71 -2.01
N MET A 38 -4.04 7.52 -1.01
CA MET A 38 -5.34 8.18 -0.96
C MET A 38 -5.56 9.12 -2.13
N GLU A 39 -4.49 9.74 -2.63
CA GLU A 39 -4.57 10.69 -3.74
C GLU A 39 -4.00 10.12 -5.03
N HIS A 40 -2.94 9.32 -4.95
CA HIS A 40 -2.21 8.84 -6.11
C HIS A 40 -1.90 7.36 -6.00
N PRO A 41 -2.89 6.48 -6.21
CA PRO A 41 -2.65 5.05 -6.04
C PRO A 41 -1.72 4.43 -7.09
N ARG A 42 -1.52 5.10 -8.22
CA ARG A 42 -0.67 4.56 -9.30
C ARG A 42 0.64 5.30 -9.50
N THR A 43 0.85 6.41 -8.79
CA THR A 43 2.06 7.23 -8.96
C THR A 43 2.60 7.64 -7.61
N GLY A 44 3.85 8.10 -7.58
CA GLY A 44 4.45 8.66 -6.37
C GLY A 44 5.65 7.88 -5.88
N THR A 45 5.90 7.98 -4.58
CA THR A 45 7.07 7.40 -3.93
C THR A 45 7.04 5.88 -3.90
N GLY A 46 8.20 5.24 -3.95
CA GLY A 46 8.31 3.79 -3.81
C GLY A 46 8.15 3.02 -5.11
N HIS A 47 8.24 3.71 -6.24
CA HIS A 47 8.16 3.09 -7.56
C HIS A 47 6.93 2.19 -7.70
N PRO A 48 5.70 2.77 -7.65
CA PRO A 48 4.49 1.97 -7.82
C PRO A 48 4.49 1.32 -9.20
N GLU A 49 4.25 0.02 -9.24
CA GLU A 49 4.21 -0.72 -10.49
C GLU A 49 3.18 -1.83 -10.42
N PRO A 50 2.51 -2.13 -11.55
CA PRO A 50 1.55 -3.22 -11.59
C PRO A 50 2.28 -4.56 -11.48
N LEU A 51 1.67 -5.49 -10.77
CA LEU A 51 2.18 -6.86 -10.71
C LEU A 51 1.75 -7.63 -11.96
N LYS A 52 2.55 -8.63 -12.32
CA LYS A 52 2.37 -9.36 -13.57
C LYS A 52 1.23 -10.38 -13.56
N SER A 53 0.32 -10.26 -12.64
CA SER A 53 -0.79 -11.21 -12.54
C SER A 53 -1.85 -11.02 -13.63
N GLY A 54 -1.77 -9.93 -14.38
CA GLY A 54 -2.66 -9.71 -15.51
C GLY A 54 -3.96 -9.01 -15.21
N ASP A 55 -4.25 -8.74 -13.94
CA ASP A 55 -5.49 -8.07 -13.56
C ASP A 55 -5.42 -6.54 -13.60
N LEU A 56 -4.22 -5.98 -13.69
CA LEU A 56 -3.95 -4.55 -13.76
C LEU A 56 -4.48 -3.73 -12.58
N ILE A 57 -4.98 -4.38 -11.54
CA ILE A 57 -5.46 -3.68 -10.34
C ILE A 57 -4.51 -3.86 -9.16
N THR A 58 -3.64 -4.88 -9.22
CA THR A 58 -2.71 -5.15 -8.14
C THR A 58 -1.37 -4.47 -8.40
N TYR A 59 -0.98 -3.63 -7.46
CA TYR A 59 0.25 -2.85 -7.53
C TYR A 59 1.15 -3.14 -6.34
N SER A 60 2.42 -2.87 -6.50
CA SER A 60 3.36 -2.88 -5.39
C SER A 60 4.09 -1.56 -5.31
N ARG A 61 4.42 -1.14 -4.09
CA ARG A 61 5.31 -0.02 -3.82
C ARG A 61 6.41 -0.48 -2.89
N ARG A 62 7.60 0.01 -3.13
CA ARG A 62 8.73 -0.29 -2.29
C ARG A 62 8.69 0.56 -1.02
N ILE A 63 8.75 -0.08 0.14
CA ILE A 63 8.87 0.60 1.42
C ILE A 63 10.36 0.78 1.73
N SER A 64 11.13 -0.27 1.50
CA SER A 64 12.58 -0.29 1.66
C SER A 64 13.14 -1.29 0.67
N ASN A 65 14.44 -1.59 0.75
CA ASN A 65 15.07 -2.55 -0.16
C ASN A 65 14.46 -3.95 -0.04
N ASN A 66 13.94 -4.30 1.14
CA ASN A 66 13.46 -5.65 1.41
C ASN A 66 11.95 -5.75 1.60
N ASP A 67 11.27 -4.62 1.75
CA ASP A 67 9.86 -4.62 2.10
C ASP A 67 9.02 -3.90 1.06
N ARG A 68 7.85 -4.45 0.78
CA ARG A 68 6.92 -3.91 -0.21
C ARG A 68 5.52 -3.83 0.35
N LEU A 69 4.79 -2.85 -0.15
CA LEU A 69 3.37 -2.66 0.10
C LEU A 69 2.64 -3.17 -1.14
N ILE A 70 1.78 -4.18 -0.97
CA ILE A 70 1.04 -4.77 -2.09
C ILE A 70 -0.44 -4.47 -1.89
N TYR A 71 -1.07 -3.93 -2.91
CA TYR A 71 -2.43 -3.43 -2.80
C TYR A 71 -3.19 -3.53 -4.12
N ASP A 72 -4.52 -3.62 -4.01
CA ASP A 72 -5.43 -3.59 -5.16
C ASP A 72 -6.10 -2.22 -5.24
N ILE A 73 -6.34 -1.77 -6.47
CA ILE A 73 -7.01 -0.50 -6.73
C ILE A 73 -8.38 -0.79 -7.36
N TYR A 74 -9.43 -0.34 -6.70
CA TYR A 74 -10.80 -0.48 -7.19
C TYR A 74 -11.34 0.92 -7.49
N ASP A 75 -11.18 1.36 -8.74
CA ASP A 75 -11.57 2.71 -9.15
C ASP A 75 -13.06 2.98 -8.99
N GLU A 76 -13.89 1.99 -9.30
CA GLU A 76 -15.34 2.14 -9.22
C GLU A 76 -15.82 2.41 -7.79
N LYS A 77 -15.09 1.88 -6.82
CA LYS A 77 -15.40 2.05 -5.40
C LYS A 77 -14.56 3.14 -4.75
N VAL A 78 -13.67 3.75 -5.51
CA VAL A 78 -12.70 4.73 -5.02
C VAL A 78 -12.01 4.17 -3.76
N THR A 79 -11.54 2.93 -3.84
CA THR A 79 -10.99 2.18 -2.71
C THR A 79 -9.67 1.52 -3.08
N VAL A 80 -8.73 1.55 -2.16
CA VAL A 80 -7.49 0.78 -2.24
C VAL A 80 -7.50 -0.23 -1.11
N LEU A 81 -7.35 -1.51 -1.46
CA LEU A 81 -7.28 -2.58 -0.47
C LEU A 81 -5.82 -3.01 -0.31
N VAL A 82 -5.26 -2.78 0.87
CA VAL A 82 -3.89 -3.21 1.18
C VAL A 82 -3.94 -4.71 1.48
N LEU A 83 -3.33 -5.50 0.59
CA LEU A 83 -3.35 -6.96 0.68
C LEU A 83 -2.33 -7.47 1.68
N THR A 84 -1.12 -6.94 1.61
CA THR A 84 -0.04 -7.37 2.48
C THR A 84 1.08 -6.34 2.50
N VAL A 85 1.88 -6.42 3.54
CA VAL A 85 3.12 -5.65 3.69
C VAL A 85 4.21 -6.69 3.95
N GLU A 86 5.19 -6.81 3.04
CA GLU A 86 6.18 -7.89 3.16
C GLU A 86 7.56 -7.50 2.66
#